data_7d7f6ede933a604980c2745d50c9c8c1
#
_entry.id   7d7f6ede933a604980c2745d50c9c8c1
#
_cell.length_a   1.000
_cell.length_b   1.000
_cell.length_c   1.000
_cell.angle_alpha   90.00
_cell.angle_beta   90.00
_cell.angle_gamma   90.00
#
_symmetry.space_group_name_H-M   'P 1'
#
loop_
_entity.id
_entity.type
_entity.pdbx_description
1 polymer ?
#
loop_
_entity_poly.entity_id
_entity_poly.type
_entity_poly.pdbx_seq_one_letter_code
_entity_poly.pdbx_strand_id
1 'polypeptide(L)'
;MVGVGGGAARLGEHPPPKIAAALTAVESWISQPSDENRRAARAAGEKAEFRTPAGCVGLAVFLSGGSLAAPGAPEVPPGEFLSAKMVAGAVIVSALCTEPEKGPEKFQSFISQGLEVARRIKLWEPKKG
;
A
#
# COMPACT_ATOMS: atom_id res chain seq x y z
N MET A 1 19.58 1.28 -12.51
CA MET A 1 19.43 1.39 -11.92
C MET A 1 19.10 1.74 -11.28
N VAL A 2 18.97 1.43 -11.29
CA VAL A 2 18.54 1.67 -10.61
C VAL A 2 18.21 2.17 -9.99
N GLY A 3 18.16 2.14 -10.09
CA GLY A 3 17.77 2.43 -9.37
C GLY A 3 17.33 2.86 -8.96
N VAL A 4 17.34 2.95 -8.91
CA VAL A 4 17.05 3.15 -8.38
C VAL A 4 17.25 3.51 -7.84
N GLY A 5 17.52 3.51 -8.10
CA GLY A 5 17.66 3.71 -7.56
C GLY A 5 17.77 3.94 -7.40
N GLY A 6 17.96 3.96 -7.51
CA GLY A 6 17.98 3.88 -7.41
C GLY A 6 17.67 3.58 -7.55
N GLY A 7 17.62 3.55 -7.59
CA GLY A 7 17.39 3.04 -7.74
C GLY A 7 17.03 2.34 -7.95
N ALA A 8 16.79 2.88 -8.35
CA ALA A 8 16.25 1.97 -8.73
C ALA A 8 16.03 1.17 -8.36
N ALA A 9 14.88 1.49 -7.95
CA ALA A 9 15.34 0.22 -7.66
C ALA A 9 16.21 -0.21 -8.78
N ARG A 10 17.38 -0.42 -8.52
CA ARG A 10 18.20 -1.00 -9.51
C ARG A 10 17.69 -2.35 -9.85
N LEU A 11 17.73 -2.66 -11.13
CA LEU A 11 17.35 -3.97 -11.57
C LEU A 11 18.25 -5.00 -10.92
N GLY A 12 17.65 -6.02 -10.36
CA GLY A 12 18.37 -7.09 -9.70
C GLY A 12 18.62 -6.89 -8.21
N GLU A 13 18.41 -5.68 -7.72
CA GLU A 13 18.54 -5.46 -6.29
C GLU A 13 17.28 -5.93 -5.57
N HIS A 14 17.51 -6.53 -4.43
CA HIS A 14 16.39 -6.93 -3.58
C HIS A 14 16.02 -5.78 -2.64
N PRO A 15 14.75 -5.59 -2.37
CA PRO A 15 14.36 -4.59 -1.38
C PRO A 15 14.91 -4.97 -0.01
N PRO A 16 15.11 -3.99 0.89
CA PRO A 16 15.51 -4.31 2.27
C PRO A 16 14.54 -5.31 2.89
N PRO A 17 15.04 -6.18 3.78
CA PRO A 17 14.20 -7.25 4.36
C PRO A 17 12.88 -6.77 4.95
N LYS A 18 12.86 -5.64 5.64
CA LYS A 18 11.63 -5.14 6.25
C LYS A 18 10.63 -4.66 5.21
N ILE A 19 11.12 -4.09 4.12
CA ILE A 19 10.27 -3.66 3.00
C ILE A 19 9.69 -4.89 2.30
N ALA A 20 10.53 -5.89 2.02
CA ALA A 20 10.08 -7.12 1.39
C ALA A 20 9.03 -7.83 2.25
N ALA A 21 9.23 -7.86 3.56
CA ALA A 21 8.28 -8.49 4.48
C ALA A 21 6.92 -7.77 4.47
N ALA A 22 6.93 -6.44 4.42
CA ALA A 22 5.70 -5.67 4.36
C ALA A 22 4.93 -5.95 3.07
N LEU A 23 5.63 -5.98 1.94
CA LEU A 23 5.00 -6.27 0.65
C LEU A 23 4.43 -7.69 0.62
N THR A 24 5.16 -8.66 1.17
CA THR A 24 4.68 -10.04 1.25
C THR A 24 3.42 -10.14 2.10
N ALA A 25 3.39 -9.44 3.23
CA ALA A 25 2.22 -9.43 4.10
C ALA A 25 0.99 -8.83 3.41
N VAL A 26 1.20 -7.76 2.64
CA VAL A 26 0.12 -7.16 1.86
C VAL A 26 -0.40 -8.12 0.80
N GLU A 27 0.50 -8.78 0.09
CA GLU A 27 0.12 -9.77 -0.93
C GLU A 27 -0.66 -10.93 -0.32
N SER A 28 -0.27 -11.37 0.87
CA SER A 28 -0.99 -12.42 1.58
C SER A 28 -2.41 -12.00 1.90
N TRP A 29 -2.59 -10.74 2.32
CA TRP A 29 -3.93 -10.22 2.59
C TRP A 29 -4.76 -10.10 1.31
N ILE A 30 -4.14 -9.69 0.20
CA ILE A 30 -4.85 -9.60 -1.08
C ILE A 30 -5.37 -10.98 -1.49
N SER A 31 -4.55 -12.02 -1.31
CA SER A 31 -4.94 -13.39 -1.65
C SER A 31 -5.98 -13.94 -0.69
N GLN A 32 -5.87 -13.62 0.58
CA GLN A 32 -6.78 -14.11 1.62
C GLN A 32 -7.06 -12.98 2.63
N PRO A 33 -8.11 -12.20 2.40
CA PRO A 33 -8.40 -11.02 3.23
C PRO A 33 -9.02 -11.40 4.58
N SER A 34 -8.23 -12.00 5.44
CA SER A 34 -8.64 -12.34 6.79
C SER A 34 -8.23 -11.26 7.77
N ASP A 35 -8.84 -11.26 8.97
CA ASP A 35 -8.45 -10.32 10.01
C ASP A 35 -7.01 -10.56 10.45
N GLU A 36 -6.59 -11.82 10.50
CA GLU A 36 -5.21 -12.16 10.83
C GLU A 36 -4.23 -11.56 9.84
N ASN A 37 -4.48 -11.73 8.54
CA ASN A 37 -3.61 -11.17 7.51
C ASN A 37 -3.65 -9.65 7.49
N ARG A 38 -4.80 -9.06 7.80
CA ARG A 38 -4.94 -7.61 7.89
C ARG A 38 -4.04 -7.04 9.00
N ARG A 39 -4.05 -7.69 10.15
CA ARG A 39 -3.23 -7.25 11.29
C ARG A 39 -1.74 -7.54 11.05
N ALA A 40 -1.43 -8.64 10.38
CA ALA A 40 -0.05 -8.97 10.02
C ALA A 40 0.52 -7.91 9.05
N ALA A 41 -0.29 -7.43 8.13
CA ALA A 41 0.14 -6.38 7.20
C ALA A 41 0.50 -5.09 7.95
N ARG A 42 -0.30 -4.72 8.95
CA ARG A 42 0.01 -3.55 9.78
C ARG A 42 1.31 -3.74 10.54
N ALA A 43 1.49 -4.89 11.17
CA ALA A 43 2.70 -5.16 11.95
C ALA A 43 3.95 -5.12 11.08
N ALA A 44 3.90 -5.73 9.89
CA ALA A 44 5.02 -5.70 8.97
C ALA A 44 5.25 -4.28 8.42
N GLY A 45 4.17 -3.54 8.18
CA GLY A 45 4.26 -2.15 7.74
C GLY A 45 4.92 -1.26 8.77
N GLU A 46 4.61 -1.50 10.05
CA GLU A 46 5.23 -0.73 11.13
C GLU A 46 6.73 -0.95 11.17
N LYS A 47 7.17 -2.20 11.01
CA LYS A 47 8.60 -2.52 10.96
C LYS A 47 9.29 -1.89 9.75
N ALA A 48 8.58 -1.77 8.63
CA ALA A 48 9.10 -1.10 7.44
C ALA A 48 9.05 0.41 7.57
N GLU A 49 8.44 0.92 8.62
CA GLU A 49 8.18 2.33 8.91
C GLU A 49 7.10 2.91 8.01
N PHE A 50 6.13 3.54 8.63
CA PHE A 50 4.98 4.08 7.91
C PHE A 50 5.31 5.25 6.98
N ARG A 51 6.53 5.75 7.05
CA ARG A 51 7.01 6.79 6.13
C ARG A 51 7.51 6.22 4.80
N THR A 52 7.58 4.90 4.67
CA THR A 52 7.94 4.26 3.41
C THR A 52 6.67 3.87 2.66
N PRO A 53 6.73 3.75 1.32
CA PRO A 53 5.56 3.32 0.56
C PRO A 53 5.02 1.96 1.02
N ALA A 54 5.90 1.00 1.25
CA ALA A 54 5.49 -0.33 1.71
C ALA A 54 4.81 -0.28 3.07
N GLY A 55 5.37 0.53 3.99
CA GLY A 55 4.76 0.72 5.30
C GLY A 55 3.40 1.38 5.22
N CYS A 56 3.26 2.40 4.36
CA CYS A 56 1.98 3.05 4.14
C CYS A 56 0.92 2.07 3.61
N VAL A 57 1.31 1.21 2.68
CA VAL A 57 0.37 0.24 2.11
C VAL A 57 -0.05 -0.78 3.18
N GLY A 58 0.89 -1.23 4.01
CA GLY A 58 0.55 -2.12 5.13
C GLY A 58 -0.45 -1.50 6.08
N LEU A 59 -0.27 -0.22 6.38
CA LEU A 59 -1.22 0.50 7.23
C LEU A 59 -2.57 0.67 6.53
N ALA A 60 -2.55 0.95 5.22
CA ALA A 60 -3.78 1.09 4.45
C ALA A 60 -4.62 -0.19 4.48
N VAL A 61 -3.95 -1.35 4.40
CA VAL A 61 -4.64 -2.64 4.51
C VAL A 61 -5.35 -2.74 5.86
N PHE A 62 -4.67 -2.39 6.95
CA PHE A 62 -5.27 -2.43 8.28
C PHE A 62 -6.47 -1.50 8.40
N LEU A 63 -6.39 -0.33 7.77
CA LEU A 63 -7.44 0.69 7.85
C LEU A 63 -8.58 0.46 6.86
N SER A 64 -8.51 -0.60 6.04
CA SER A 64 -9.51 -0.85 5.01
C SER A 64 -10.82 -1.41 5.55
N GLY A 65 -10.84 -1.85 6.79
CA GLY A 65 -12.05 -2.39 7.42
C GLY A 65 -11.73 -3.03 8.76
N GLY A 66 -12.71 -3.72 9.31
CA GLY A 66 -12.54 -4.39 10.59
C GLY A 66 -12.38 -3.40 11.74
N SER A 67 -11.79 -3.87 12.84
CA SER A 67 -11.62 -3.06 14.03
C SER A 67 -10.17 -2.59 14.19
N LEU A 68 -9.99 -1.36 14.65
CA LEU A 68 -8.68 -0.83 15.01
C LEU A 68 -8.26 -1.30 16.40
N ALA A 69 -9.21 -1.79 17.20
CA ALA A 69 -8.93 -2.26 18.55
C ALA A 69 -8.28 -3.64 18.54
N ALA A 70 -7.67 -4.01 19.65
CA ALA A 70 -7.07 -5.34 19.82
C ALA A 70 -8.14 -6.42 19.69
N PRO A 71 -7.77 -7.64 19.27
CA PRO A 71 -8.74 -8.74 19.19
C PRO A 71 -9.40 -8.96 20.56
N GLY A 72 -10.72 -9.12 20.53
CA GLY A 72 -11.49 -9.31 21.75
C GLY A 72 -11.91 -8.05 22.47
N ALA A 73 -11.37 -6.89 22.08
CA ALA A 73 -11.79 -5.61 22.64
C ALA A 73 -13.00 -5.07 21.88
N PRO A 74 -13.72 -4.09 22.44
CA PRO A 74 -14.84 -3.48 21.74
C PRO A 74 -14.41 -2.94 20.39
N GLU A 75 -15.25 -3.13 19.38
CA GLU A 75 -14.94 -2.77 18.03
C GLU A 75 -14.78 -1.26 17.82
N VAL A 76 -13.71 -0.86 17.13
CA VAL A 76 -13.48 0.54 16.79
C VAL A 76 -13.26 0.58 15.26
N PRO A 77 -14.27 0.98 14.48
CA PRO A 77 -14.11 1.01 13.03
C PRO A 77 -13.18 2.13 12.58
N PRO A 78 -12.47 1.96 11.46
CA PRO A 78 -11.61 3.01 10.92
C PRO A 78 -12.44 4.19 10.41
N GLY A 79 -11.83 5.37 10.40
CA GLY A 79 -12.46 6.54 9.83
C GLY A 79 -12.72 6.38 8.34
N GLU A 80 -13.74 7.05 7.87
CA GLU A 80 -14.13 6.99 6.46
C GLU A 80 -12.99 7.47 5.56
N PHE A 81 -12.73 6.73 4.48
CA PHE A 81 -11.68 7.04 3.50
C PHE A 81 -10.25 7.05 4.04
N LEU A 82 -10.04 6.59 5.27
CA LEU A 82 -8.71 6.63 5.86
C LEU A 82 -7.73 5.74 5.09
N SER A 83 -8.17 4.57 4.66
CA SER A 83 -7.35 3.67 3.85
C SER A 83 -6.95 4.32 2.52
N ALA A 84 -7.92 4.96 1.86
CA ALA A 84 -7.65 5.65 0.59
C ALA A 84 -6.61 6.76 0.77
N LYS A 85 -6.68 7.49 1.88
CA LYS A 85 -5.70 8.54 2.17
C LYS A 85 -4.31 7.98 2.35
N MET A 86 -4.20 6.81 2.98
CA MET A 86 -2.90 6.15 3.16
C MET A 86 -2.32 5.68 1.83
N VAL A 87 -3.16 5.14 0.95
CA VAL A 87 -2.72 4.74 -0.38
C VAL A 87 -2.24 5.95 -1.17
N ALA A 88 -2.98 7.06 -1.09
CA ALA A 88 -2.57 8.30 -1.75
C ALA A 88 -1.22 8.77 -1.23
N GLY A 89 -1.00 8.68 0.07
CA GLY A 89 0.29 9.01 0.67
C GLY A 89 1.42 8.14 0.13
N ALA A 90 1.17 6.85 0.00
CA ALA A 90 2.16 5.91 -0.54
C ALA A 90 2.54 6.26 -1.97
N VAL A 91 1.55 6.64 -2.79
CA VAL A 91 1.79 7.04 -4.18
C VAL A 91 2.65 8.30 -4.23
N ILE A 92 2.33 9.30 -3.40
CA ILE A 92 3.09 10.54 -3.36
C ILE A 92 4.53 10.28 -2.95
N VAL A 93 4.75 9.50 -1.90
CA VAL A 93 6.10 9.18 -1.44
C VAL A 93 6.87 8.43 -2.52
N SER A 94 6.23 7.46 -3.17
CA SER A 94 6.86 6.70 -4.25
C SER A 94 7.30 7.60 -5.40
N ALA A 95 6.50 8.62 -5.71
CA ALA A 95 6.82 9.53 -6.81
C ALA A 95 7.99 10.44 -6.50
N LEU A 96 8.21 10.76 -5.21
CA LEU A 96 9.17 11.78 -4.82
C LEU A 96 10.43 11.25 -4.15
N CYS A 97 10.46 9.99 -3.74
CA CYS A 97 11.51 9.52 -2.83
C CYS A 97 12.89 9.33 -3.46
N THR A 98 12.99 9.13 -4.76
CA THR A 98 14.30 8.91 -5.40
C THR A 98 14.69 10.02 -6.37
N GLU A 99 13.74 10.47 -7.18
CA GLU A 99 13.98 11.50 -8.18
C GLU A 99 12.89 12.56 -8.09
N PRO A 100 12.98 13.48 -7.12
CA PRO A 100 11.91 14.46 -6.91
C PRO A 100 11.58 15.30 -8.16
N GLU A 101 12.56 15.57 -9.00
CA GLU A 101 12.36 16.35 -10.21
C GLU A 101 11.50 15.63 -11.24
N LYS A 102 11.39 14.30 -11.12
CA LYS A 102 10.54 13.49 -11.98
C LYS A 102 9.22 13.12 -11.30
N GLY A 103 8.96 13.70 -10.13
CA GLY A 103 7.74 13.41 -9.39
C GLY A 103 6.47 13.54 -10.19
N PRO A 104 6.26 14.66 -10.92
CA PRO A 104 5.03 14.81 -11.72
C PRO A 104 4.84 13.71 -12.76
N GLU A 105 5.92 13.31 -13.44
CA GLU A 105 5.86 12.25 -14.44
C GLU A 105 5.52 10.91 -13.80
N LYS A 106 6.15 10.58 -12.67
CA LYS A 106 5.88 9.35 -11.95
C LYS A 106 4.45 9.33 -11.42
N PHE A 107 4.00 10.44 -10.88
CA PHE A 107 2.64 10.55 -10.35
C PHE A 107 1.63 10.30 -11.45
N GLN A 108 1.84 10.91 -12.63
CA GLN A 108 0.96 10.70 -13.76
C GLN A 108 0.97 9.24 -14.21
N SER A 109 2.13 8.59 -14.21
CA SER A 109 2.24 7.19 -14.55
C SER A 109 1.46 6.30 -13.58
N PHE A 110 1.57 6.57 -12.28
CA PHE A 110 0.82 5.81 -11.27
C PHE A 110 -0.69 5.99 -11.44
N ILE A 111 -1.13 7.21 -11.73
CA ILE A 111 -2.55 7.48 -11.96
C ILE A 111 -3.04 6.72 -13.19
N SER A 112 -2.26 6.73 -14.27
CA SER A 112 -2.62 6.02 -15.49
C SER A 112 -2.74 4.52 -15.25
N GLN A 113 -1.81 3.95 -14.50
CA GLN A 113 -1.85 2.53 -14.14
C GLN A 113 -3.08 2.21 -13.28
N GLY A 114 -3.37 3.08 -12.32
CA GLY A 114 -4.53 2.90 -11.46
C GLY A 114 -5.83 2.96 -12.23
N LEU A 115 -5.94 3.90 -13.18
CA LEU A 115 -7.13 4.01 -14.02
C LEU A 115 -7.31 2.78 -14.89
N GLU A 116 -6.21 2.23 -15.42
CA GLU A 116 -6.29 1.03 -16.23
C GLU A 116 -6.80 -0.16 -15.41
N VAL A 117 -6.29 -0.32 -14.20
CA VAL A 117 -6.76 -1.37 -13.30
C VAL A 117 -8.24 -1.17 -12.98
N ALA A 118 -8.64 0.07 -12.65
CA ALA A 118 -10.03 0.38 -12.32
C ALA A 118 -10.96 0.05 -13.48
N ARG A 119 -10.55 0.35 -14.72
CA ARG A 119 -11.34 0.00 -15.90
C ARG A 119 -11.45 -1.49 -16.08
N ARG A 120 -10.37 -2.21 -15.86
CA ARG A 120 -10.32 -3.67 -16.03
C ARG A 120 -11.26 -4.39 -15.07
N ILE A 121 -11.32 -3.92 -13.82
CA ILE A 121 -12.20 -4.52 -12.80
C ILE A 121 -13.57 -3.85 -12.74
N LYS A 122 -13.82 -2.86 -13.61
CA LYS A 122 -15.09 -2.13 -13.69
C LYS A 122 -15.49 -1.55 -12.34
N LEU A 123 -14.55 -0.87 -11.70
CA LEU A 123 -14.71 -0.40 -10.33
C LEU A 123 -15.93 0.50 -10.13
N TRP A 124 -16.24 1.32 -11.11
CA TRP A 124 -17.35 2.29 -11.01
C TRP A 124 -18.69 1.74 -11.44
N GLU A 125 -18.76 0.49 -11.87
CA GLU A 125 -20.04 -0.09 -12.23
C GLU A 125 -20.67 -0.73 -10.99
N PRO A 126 -22.01 -0.62 -10.84
CA PRO A 126 -22.67 -1.25 -9.71
C PRO A 126 -22.45 -2.76 -9.75
N LYS A 127 -22.17 -3.33 -8.61
CA LYS A 127 -22.01 -4.78 -8.52
C LYS A 127 -23.39 -5.42 -8.58
N LYS A 128 -23.48 -6.48 -9.35
CA LYS A 128 -24.74 -7.24 -9.43
C LYS A 128 -24.92 -8.03 -8.17
N GLY A 129 -26.01 -7.98 -7.65
CA GLY A 129 -26.48 -8.79 -6.57
C GLY A 129 -26.27 -9.22 -5.46
#